data_06b3a208f9a22cd77b7cba82ceed6955
#
_entry.id   06b3a208f9a22cd77b7cba82ceed6955
#
_cell.length_a   1.000
_cell.length_b   1.000
_cell.length_c   1.000
_cell.angle_alpha   90.00
_cell.angle_beta   90.00
_cell.angle_gamma   90.00
#
_symmetry.space_group_name_H-M   'P 1'
#
loop_
_entity.id
_entity.type
_entity.pdbx_description
1 polymer ?
#
loop_
_entity_poly.entity_id
_entity_poly.type
_entity_poly.pdbx_seq_one_letter_code
_entity_poly.pdbx_strand_id
1 'polypeptide(L)'
;FNYMISDFENDKDFMNYVYNVRVRSLFNCPVDVNEDDELVTLSTCSYEFTNFRTVVVARKVRAGESTKVDVSKASLNKNAVWPQVYYSSYGGTRPTVTDFDTAYKKGQITWYDGDYSFKNQKVTKKTEATTATDTKGQVVTQKPQPTTEAKVYCNVTFLNYDGSALSTQKVEYGKSAVVPKTVPKKPSDEYYTYTFEGWDTTYDYTKVTANLSIAPKFKATLKPEYANAQ
;
A
#
# COMPACT_ATOMS: atom_id res chain seq x y z
N PHE A 1 -0.60 -2.90 3.94
CA PHE A 1 -0.83 -1.81 2.98
C PHE A 1 0.24 -0.75 3.17
N ASN A 2 1.01 -0.49 2.14
CA ASN A 2 1.98 0.61 2.12
C ASN A 2 1.25 1.91 1.73
N TYR A 3 1.24 2.88 2.63
CA TYR A 3 0.64 4.21 2.39
C TYR A 3 1.69 5.26 1.95
N MET A 4 2.98 4.95 2.07
CA MET A 4 4.10 5.82 1.67
C MET A 4 4.39 5.64 0.18
N ILE A 5 3.46 6.04 -0.67
CA ILE A 5 3.57 6.01 -2.13
C ILE A 5 3.36 7.42 -2.63
N SER A 6 4.29 7.94 -3.42
CA SER A 6 4.22 9.28 -4.03
C SER A 6 3.92 9.22 -5.53
N ASP A 7 4.21 8.09 -6.18
CA ASP A 7 4.02 7.92 -7.61
C ASP A 7 3.14 6.71 -7.90
N PHE A 8 2.23 6.86 -8.83
CA PHE A 8 1.35 5.80 -9.33
C PHE A 8 1.67 5.55 -10.79
N GLU A 9 1.71 4.29 -11.20
CA GLU A 9 2.01 3.93 -12.60
C GLU A 9 0.87 4.30 -13.54
N ASN A 10 -0.36 4.33 -13.02
CA ASN A 10 -1.58 4.63 -13.76
C ASN A 10 -2.74 4.95 -12.82
N ASP A 11 -3.86 5.39 -13.38
CA ASP A 11 -5.08 5.77 -12.66
C ASP A 11 -5.66 4.60 -11.85
N LYS A 12 -5.55 3.38 -12.34
CA LYS A 12 -6.01 2.18 -11.62
C LYS A 12 -5.22 1.96 -10.32
N ASP A 13 -3.91 2.16 -10.34
CA ASP A 13 -3.07 2.01 -9.15
C ASP A 13 -3.39 3.12 -8.14
N PHE A 14 -3.60 4.35 -8.63
CA PHE A 14 -4.06 5.45 -7.80
C PHE A 14 -5.41 5.13 -7.15
N MET A 15 -6.40 4.68 -7.90
CA MET A 15 -7.73 4.34 -7.36
C MET A 15 -7.68 3.14 -6.42
N ASN A 16 -6.81 2.15 -6.65
CA ASN A 16 -6.56 1.08 -5.69
C ASN A 16 -5.95 1.59 -4.38
N TYR A 17 -5.05 2.57 -4.44
CA TYR A 17 -4.52 3.23 -3.26
C TYR A 17 -5.65 3.93 -2.49
N VAL A 18 -6.47 4.75 -3.16
CA VAL A 18 -7.61 5.45 -2.56
C VAL A 18 -8.58 4.45 -1.91
N TYR A 19 -8.92 3.37 -2.60
CA TYR A 19 -9.78 2.30 -2.07
C TYR A 19 -9.20 1.69 -0.79
N ASN A 20 -7.90 1.40 -0.79
CA ASN A 20 -7.21 0.87 0.38
C ASN A 20 -7.18 1.85 1.57
N VAL A 21 -7.08 3.15 1.32
CA VAL A 21 -7.23 4.20 2.34
C VAL A 21 -8.66 4.19 2.89
N ARG A 22 -9.66 4.20 2.02
CA ARG A 22 -11.09 4.27 2.40
C ARG A 22 -11.54 3.10 3.26
N VAL A 23 -11.19 1.87 2.90
CA VAL A 23 -11.60 0.68 3.68
C VAL A 23 -10.92 0.59 5.04
N ARG A 24 -9.82 1.33 5.24
CA ARG A 24 -9.10 1.41 6.52
C ARG A 24 -9.40 2.68 7.31
N SER A 25 -10.10 3.63 6.70
CA SER A 25 -10.48 4.88 7.35
C SER A 25 -11.43 4.60 8.52
N LEU A 26 -11.18 5.24 9.65
CA LEU A 26 -12.08 5.17 10.81
C LEU A 26 -13.39 5.93 10.60
N PHE A 27 -13.43 6.77 9.58
CA PHE A 27 -14.61 7.59 9.25
C PHE A 27 -14.99 7.40 7.78
N ASN A 28 -16.28 7.33 7.51
CA ASN A 28 -16.84 7.52 6.19
C ASN A 28 -16.84 9.03 5.91
N CYS A 29 -15.96 9.46 5.03
CA CYS A 29 -15.80 10.87 4.67
C CYS A 29 -16.67 11.20 3.45
N PRO A 30 -17.47 12.29 3.49
CA PRO A 30 -18.37 12.69 2.40
C PRO A 30 -17.65 13.49 1.29
N VAL A 31 -16.43 13.12 0.98
CA VAL A 31 -15.62 13.75 -0.07
C VAL A 31 -15.44 12.75 -1.20
N ASP A 32 -15.90 13.09 -2.39
CA ASP A 32 -15.70 12.26 -3.57
C ASP A 32 -14.26 12.34 -4.07
N VAL A 33 -13.79 11.27 -4.70
CA VAL A 33 -12.42 11.16 -5.24
C VAL A 33 -12.47 10.47 -6.58
N ASN A 34 -11.66 10.96 -7.52
CA ASN A 34 -11.43 10.32 -8.82
C ASN A 34 -9.94 10.34 -9.20
N GLU A 35 -9.64 9.81 -10.36
CA GLU A 35 -8.29 9.60 -10.89
C GLU A 35 -7.49 10.87 -11.15
N ASP A 36 -8.14 12.02 -11.27
CA ASP A 36 -7.50 13.33 -11.53
C ASP A 36 -7.14 14.08 -10.24
N ASP A 37 -7.48 13.53 -9.07
CA ASP A 37 -7.28 14.22 -7.80
C ASP A 37 -5.83 14.13 -7.30
N GLU A 38 -5.40 15.19 -6.62
CA GLU A 38 -4.15 15.25 -5.89
C GLU A 38 -4.39 14.96 -4.40
N LEU A 39 -3.54 14.13 -3.81
CA LEU A 39 -3.61 13.76 -2.39
C LEU A 39 -2.38 14.22 -1.62
N VAL A 40 -2.59 14.52 -0.35
CA VAL A 40 -1.51 14.68 0.63
C VAL A 40 -1.71 13.67 1.76
N THR A 41 -0.61 13.02 2.15
CA THR A 41 -0.60 12.03 3.25
C THR A 41 0.24 12.56 4.40
N LEU A 42 -0.38 12.71 5.56
CA LEU A 42 0.27 13.06 6.81
C LEU A 42 0.38 11.79 7.67
N SER A 43 1.56 11.55 8.25
CA SER A 43 1.82 10.39 9.10
C SER A 43 2.47 10.81 10.40
N THR A 44 1.94 10.33 11.52
CA THR A 44 2.48 10.59 12.86
C THR A 44 2.59 9.29 13.67
N CYS A 45 3.44 9.28 14.68
CA CYS A 45 3.52 8.17 15.63
C CYS A 45 2.19 8.00 16.37
N SER A 46 1.84 6.75 16.62
CA SER A 46 0.68 6.34 17.38
C SER A 46 1.15 5.30 18.41
N TYR A 47 0.54 5.29 19.58
CA TYR A 47 0.99 4.49 20.71
C TYR A 47 0.10 3.28 21.01
N GLU A 48 -0.95 3.06 20.21
CA GLU A 48 -1.89 1.94 20.40
C GLU A 48 -1.20 0.58 20.23
N PHE A 49 -0.20 0.53 19.33
CA PHE A 49 0.66 -0.64 19.12
C PHE A 49 2.08 -0.20 18.82
N THR A 50 3.04 -1.09 19.06
CA THR A 50 4.46 -0.83 18.75
C THR A 50 4.64 -0.52 17.26
N ASN A 51 5.34 0.56 16.94
CA ASN A 51 5.61 1.04 15.57
C ASN A 51 4.35 1.41 14.77
N PHE A 52 3.27 1.78 15.45
CA PHE A 52 2.04 2.19 14.80
C PHE A 52 2.10 3.64 14.31
N ARG A 53 1.29 3.93 13.29
CA ARG A 53 1.15 5.27 12.73
C ARG A 53 -0.31 5.63 12.56
N THR A 54 -0.67 6.83 12.96
CA THR A 54 -1.89 7.47 12.52
C THR A 54 -1.61 8.16 11.19
N VAL A 55 -2.45 7.88 10.20
CA VAL A 55 -2.30 8.40 8.84
C VAL A 55 -3.56 9.17 8.48
N VAL A 56 -3.37 10.41 8.02
CA VAL A 56 -4.45 11.25 7.47
C VAL A 56 -4.15 11.47 6.00
N VAL A 57 -5.09 11.07 5.14
CA VAL A 57 -5.01 11.32 3.70
C VAL A 57 -6.08 12.35 3.35
N ALA A 58 -5.65 13.47 2.79
CA ALA A 58 -6.53 14.54 2.36
C ALA A 58 -6.44 14.75 0.85
N ARG A 59 -7.57 15.06 0.22
CA ARG A 59 -7.68 15.43 -1.17
C ARG A 59 -7.54 16.94 -1.31
N LYS A 60 -6.80 17.39 -2.30
CA LYS A 60 -6.75 18.80 -2.69
C LYS A 60 -8.13 19.27 -3.17
N VAL A 61 -8.53 20.45 -2.74
CA VAL A 61 -9.76 21.09 -3.22
C VAL A 61 -9.63 21.36 -4.71
N ARG A 62 -10.60 20.89 -5.49
CA ARG A 62 -10.63 21.09 -6.95
C ARG A 62 -10.91 22.55 -7.30
N ALA A 63 -10.53 22.98 -8.50
CA ALA A 63 -10.80 24.33 -8.97
C ALA A 63 -12.32 24.58 -9.01
N GLY A 64 -12.77 25.66 -8.38
CA GLY A 64 -14.21 26.02 -8.29
C GLY A 64 -15.00 25.25 -7.24
N GLU A 65 -14.40 24.31 -6.54
CA GLU A 65 -15.03 23.57 -5.44
C GLU A 65 -15.03 24.40 -4.14
N SER A 66 -16.06 24.23 -3.33
CA SER A 66 -16.13 24.87 -2.01
C SER A 66 -15.10 24.27 -1.06
N THR A 67 -14.39 25.12 -0.33
CA THR A 67 -13.51 24.69 0.78
C THR A 67 -14.29 24.26 2.03
N LYS A 68 -15.62 24.49 2.05
CA LYS A 68 -16.49 24.09 3.17
C LYS A 68 -17.02 22.68 2.92
N VAL A 69 -16.57 21.73 3.72
CA VAL A 69 -17.07 20.36 3.71
C VAL A 69 -18.19 20.23 4.74
N ASP A 70 -19.31 19.62 4.35
CA ASP A 70 -20.40 19.30 5.26
C ASP A 70 -20.03 18.09 6.13
N VAL A 71 -19.39 18.38 7.26
CA VAL A 71 -18.94 17.34 8.20
C VAL A 71 -20.09 16.58 8.86
N SER A 72 -21.34 17.09 8.80
CA SER A 72 -22.50 16.39 9.35
C SER A 72 -22.80 15.08 8.61
N LYS A 73 -22.32 14.95 7.37
CA LYS A 73 -22.43 13.73 6.57
C LYS A 73 -21.34 12.70 6.87
N ALA A 74 -20.33 13.05 7.67
CA ALA A 74 -19.32 12.09 8.11
C ALA A 74 -19.90 11.16 9.17
N SER A 75 -19.51 9.90 9.14
CA SER A 75 -19.94 8.90 10.12
C SER A 75 -18.81 7.97 10.51
N LEU A 76 -18.91 7.34 11.67
CA LEU A 76 -17.94 6.32 12.07
C LEU A 76 -18.01 5.11 11.13
N ASN A 77 -16.88 4.68 10.60
CA ASN A 77 -16.78 3.44 9.80
C ASN A 77 -16.64 2.23 10.74
N LYS A 78 -17.77 1.59 11.06
CA LYS A 78 -17.79 0.39 11.92
C LYS A 78 -17.12 -0.83 11.25
N ASN A 79 -16.90 -0.79 9.94
CA ASN A 79 -16.30 -1.88 9.15
C ASN A 79 -14.85 -1.56 8.75
N ALA A 80 -14.20 -0.64 9.43
CA ALA A 80 -12.80 -0.30 9.15
C ALA A 80 -11.90 -1.55 9.24
N VAL A 81 -11.10 -1.78 8.21
CA VAL A 81 -10.15 -2.89 8.19
C VAL A 81 -8.90 -2.50 8.97
N TRP A 82 -8.76 -3.04 10.16
CA TRP A 82 -7.63 -2.81 11.03
C TRP A 82 -6.39 -3.59 10.59
N PRO A 83 -5.19 -3.22 11.03
CA PRO A 83 -3.99 -4.02 10.86
C PRO A 83 -4.10 -5.39 11.54
N GLN A 84 -3.28 -6.36 11.11
CA GLN A 84 -3.32 -7.72 11.65
C GLN A 84 -3.09 -7.76 13.17
N VAL A 85 -2.21 -6.90 13.69
CA VAL A 85 -1.93 -6.83 15.13
C VAL A 85 -3.20 -6.55 15.96
N TYR A 86 -4.13 -5.75 15.44
CA TYR A 86 -5.41 -5.51 16.11
C TYR A 86 -6.19 -6.82 16.32
N TYR A 87 -6.35 -7.61 15.27
CA TYR A 87 -7.08 -8.90 15.35
C TYR A 87 -6.34 -9.92 16.20
N SER A 88 -5.02 -9.89 16.20
CA SER A 88 -4.21 -10.76 17.08
C SER A 88 -4.35 -10.39 18.55
N SER A 89 -4.58 -9.11 18.87
CA SER A 89 -4.70 -8.62 20.26
C SER A 89 -6.13 -8.67 20.81
N TYR A 90 -7.13 -8.40 19.94
CA TYR A 90 -8.53 -8.27 20.36
C TYR A 90 -9.42 -9.41 19.83
N GLY A 91 -8.88 -10.32 19.07
CA GLY A 91 -9.64 -11.40 18.45
C GLY A 91 -10.35 -11.02 17.16
N GLY A 92 -10.96 -12.01 16.51
CA GLY A 92 -11.63 -11.87 15.24
C GLY A 92 -10.75 -12.22 14.05
N THR A 93 -11.34 -12.18 12.86
CA THR A 93 -10.64 -12.47 11.61
C THR A 93 -10.54 -11.19 10.79
N ARG A 94 -9.33 -10.88 10.31
CA ARG A 94 -9.13 -9.72 9.45
C ARG A 94 -9.86 -9.91 8.12
N PRO A 95 -10.74 -8.98 7.71
CA PRO A 95 -11.40 -9.05 6.42
C PRO A 95 -10.41 -9.02 5.25
N THR A 96 -10.69 -9.80 4.21
CA THR A 96 -9.96 -9.71 2.94
C THR A 96 -10.37 -8.43 2.21
N VAL A 97 -9.39 -7.61 1.85
CA VAL A 97 -9.60 -6.41 1.05
C VAL A 97 -9.42 -6.79 -0.42
N THR A 98 -10.43 -6.50 -1.23
CA THR A 98 -10.39 -6.67 -2.69
C THR A 98 -9.65 -5.51 -3.35
N ASP A 99 -9.71 -5.38 -4.66
CA ASP A 99 -9.27 -4.20 -5.41
C ASP A 99 -10.45 -3.25 -5.69
N PHE A 100 -10.10 -2.03 -6.13
CA PHE A 100 -11.08 -1.00 -6.50
C PHE A 100 -12.06 -1.49 -7.58
N ASP A 101 -11.55 -2.14 -8.64
CA ASP A 101 -12.34 -2.60 -9.77
C ASP A 101 -13.41 -3.62 -9.33
N THR A 102 -13.02 -4.58 -8.48
CA THR A 102 -13.93 -5.59 -7.93
C THR A 102 -15.00 -4.95 -7.03
N ALA A 103 -14.60 -4.01 -6.17
CA ALA A 103 -15.53 -3.32 -5.27
C ALA A 103 -16.49 -2.39 -6.04
N TYR A 104 -16.00 -1.71 -7.08
CA TYR A 104 -16.80 -0.85 -7.95
C TYR A 104 -17.89 -1.65 -8.68
N LYS A 105 -17.51 -2.77 -9.32
CA LYS A 105 -18.46 -3.68 -10.02
C LYS A 105 -19.52 -4.26 -9.09
N LYS A 106 -19.22 -4.39 -7.80
CA LYS A 106 -20.17 -4.83 -6.77
C LYS A 106 -21.03 -3.70 -6.21
N GLY A 107 -20.91 -2.47 -6.68
CA GLY A 107 -21.63 -1.30 -6.17
C GLY A 107 -21.27 -0.92 -4.73
N GLN A 108 -20.08 -1.29 -4.26
CA GLN A 108 -19.62 -1.03 -2.89
C GLN A 108 -18.93 0.32 -2.73
N ILE A 109 -18.70 1.05 -3.83
CA ILE A 109 -18.01 2.34 -3.86
C ILE A 109 -19.04 3.45 -4.11
N THR A 110 -19.25 4.30 -3.12
CA THR A 110 -20.24 5.40 -3.16
C THR A 110 -19.59 6.79 -3.23
N TRP A 111 -18.28 6.86 -3.16
CA TRP A 111 -17.48 8.09 -3.05
C TRP A 111 -16.64 8.36 -4.32
N TYR A 112 -16.82 7.58 -5.36
CA TYR A 112 -16.12 7.76 -6.63
C TYR A 112 -17.02 8.52 -7.61
N ASP A 113 -16.51 9.62 -8.15
CA ASP A 113 -17.20 10.49 -9.10
C ASP A 113 -16.49 10.58 -10.47
N GLY A 114 -15.53 9.69 -10.74
CA GLY A 114 -14.87 9.55 -12.04
C GLY A 114 -15.70 8.78 -13.06
N ASP A 115 -15.18 8.68 -14.28
CA ASP A 115 -15.88 8.04 -15.40
C ASP A 115 -15.54 6.54 -15.57
N TYR A 116 -14.62 6.03 -14.74
CA TYR A 116 -14.13 4.66 -14.81
C TYR A 116 -13.51 4.29 -16.18
N SER A 117 -13.00 5.28 -16.91
CA SER A 117 -12.41 5.11 -18.25
C SER A 117 -11.12 4.27 -18.22
N PHE A 118 -10.40 4.28 -17.10
CA PHE A 118 -9.14 3.57 -16.91
C PHE A 118 -9.26 2.04 -16.80
N LYS A 119 -10.47 1.47 -16.71
CA LYS A 119 -10.70 0.00 -16.58
C LYS A 119 -10.00 -0.84 -17.64
N ASN A 120 -9.76 -0.26 -18.83
CA ASN A 120 -9.10 -0.91 -19.97
C ASN A 120 -7.69 -0.35 -20.25
N GLN A 121 -7.18 0.56 -19.43
CA GLN A 121 -5.85 1.13 -19.64
C GLN A 121 -4.79 0.03 -19.43
N LYS A 122 -4.07 -0.29 -20.52
CA LYS A 122 -2.76 -0.90 -20.39
C LYS A 122 -1.85 0.13 -19.72
N VAL A 123 -1.05 -0.32 -18.77
CA VAL A 123 -0.06 0.49 -18.05
C VAL A 123 0.75 1.31 -19.06
N THR A 124 0.40 2.59 -19.20
CA THR A 124 1.22 3.55 -19.91
C THR A 124 1.70 4.56 -18.87
N LYS A 125 3.00 4.52 -18.63
CA LYS A 125 3.66 5.54 -17.82
C LYS A 125 3.23 6.90 -18.34
N LYS A 126 2.60 7.74 -17.50
CA LYS A 126 2.35 9.14 -17.82
C LYS A 126 3.71 9.83 -17.92
N THR A 127 4.30 9.80 -19.11
CA THR A 127 5.49 10.60 -19.43
C THR A 127 4.96 12.01 -19.66
N GLU A 128 5.30 12.93 -18.76
CA GLU A 128 5.14 14.34 -19.08
C GLU A 128 5.84 14.59 -20.42
N ALA A 129 5.05 14.95 -21.42
CA ALA A 129 5.58 15.33 -22.72
C ALA A 129 6.33 16.65 -22.55
N THR A 130 7.63 16.55 -22.29
CA THR A 130 8.52 17.69 -22.49
C THR A 130 8.58 17.92 -23.99
N THR A 131 7.83 18.90 -24.45
CA THR A 131 7.90 19.39 -25.81
C THR A 131 9.27 20.06 -25.99
N ALA A 132 10.27 19.30 -26.41
CA ALA A 132 11.51 19.86 -26.88
C ALA A 132 11.29 20.31 -28.32
N THR A 133 11.09 21.61 -28.49
CA THR A 133 11.16 22.27 -29.78
C THR A 133 12.64 22.43 -30.14
N ASP A 134 13.05 21.92 -31.30
CA ASP A 134 14.35 22.26 -31.82
C ASP A 134 14.40 23.70 -32.29
N THR A 135 15.59 24.28 -32.44
CA THR A 135 15.85 25.65 -32.84
C THR A 135 15.38 26.00 -34.27
N LYS A 136 14.60 25.15 -34.93
CA LYS A 136 14.10 25.36 -36.32
C LYS A 136 12.60 25.08 -36.53
N GLY A 137 11.81 24.79 -35.47
CA GLY A 137 10.34 24.77 -35.56
C GLY A 137 9.75 23.65 -36.43
N GLN A 138 10.42 22.54 -36.67
CA GLN A 138 9.86 21.41 -37.43
C GLN A 138 9.46 20.25 -36.50
N VAL A 139 8.20 19.79 -36.66
CA VAL A 139 7.68 18.59 -36.00
C VAL A 139 8.26 17.35 -36.68
N VAL A 140 9.14 16.65 -36.00
CA VAL A 140 9.69 15.36 -36.49
C VAL A 140 8.77 14.23 -36.05
N THR A 141 7.98 13.70 -36.96
CA THR A 141 7.23 12.44 -36.78
C THR A 141 8.19 11.27 -36.89
N GLN A 142 8.57 10.66 -35.78
CA GLN A 142 9.28 9.39 -35.79
C GLN A 142 8.32 8.23 -36.05
N LYS A 143 8.68 7.40 -37.03
CA LYS A 143 8.01 6.15 -37.39
C LYS A 143 7.98 5.20 -36.16
N PRO A 144 6.86 4.51 -35.86
CA PRO A 144 6.78 3.60 -34.72
C PRO A 144 7.77 2.44 -34.88
N GLN A 145 8.72 2.33 -33.95
CA GLN A 145 9.55 1.16 -33.77
C GLN A 145 8.75 0.12 -32.95
N PRO A 146 8.86 -1.19 -33.21
CA PRO A 146 8.09 -2.19 -32.49
C PRO A 146 8.40 -2.14 -31.00
N THR A 147 7.42 -1.79 -30.19
CA THR A 147 7.50 -1.71 -28.72
C THR A 147 7.53 -3.13 -28.16
N THR A 148 8.64 -3.52 -27.58
CA THR A 148 8.72 -4.61 -26.61
C THR A 148 7.73 -4.32 -25.50
N GLU A 149 6.86 -5.25 -25.15
CA GLU A 149 5.90 -5.10 -24.05
C GLU A 149 6.63 -4.65 -22.79
N ALA A 150 6.26 -3.49 -22.25
CA ALA A 150 6.87 -2.96 -21.03
C ALA A 150 6.48 -3.87 -19.86
N LYS A 151 7.46 -4.54 -19.26
CA LYS A 151 7.27 -5.40 -18.10
C LYS A 151 6.96 -4.54 -16.88
N VAL A 152 5.88 -4.87 -16.19
CA VAL A 152 5.50 -4.27 -14.92
C VAL A 152 6.28 -4.91 -13.79
N TYR A 153 6.78 -4.12 -12.85
CA TYR A 153 7.55 -4.60 -11.71
C TYR A 153 6.96 -4.08 -10.39
N CYS A 154 7.02 -4.92 -9.37
CA CYS A 154 6.69 -4.56 -7.99
C CYS A 154 7.95 -4.61 -7.13
N ASN A 155 8.03 -3.74 -6.12
CA ASN A 155 9.10 -3.79 -5.14
C ASN A 155 8.70 -4.73 -4.01
N VAL A 156 9.55 -5.71 -3.71
CA VAL A 156 9.38 -6.62 -2.57
C VAL A 156 10.51 -6.39 -1.60
N THR A 157 10.16 -5.98 -0.38
CA THR A 157 11.11 -5.72 0.70
C THR A 157 10.90 -6.73 1.82
N PHE A 158 11.93 -7.50 2.13
CA PHE A 158 12.01 -8.32 3.33
C PHE A 158 12.62 -7.48 4.46
N LEU A 159 11.98 -7.48 5.61
CA LEU A 159 12.32 -6.60 6.73
C LEU A 159 13.17 -7.31 7.80
N ASN A 160 13.95 -6.54 8.52
CA ASN A 160 14.56 -6.94 9.80
C ASN A 160 13.51 -6.93 10.92
N TYR A 161 13.91 -7.40 12.11
CA TYR A 161 13.07 -7.40 13.31
C TYR A 161 12.63 -5.99 13.74
N ASP A 162 13.40 -4.97 13.41
CA ASP A 162 13.16 -3.56 13.74
C ASP A 162 12.40 -2.78 12.64
N GLY A 163 11.98 -3.49 11.59
CA GLY A 163 11.26 -2.91 10.46
C GLY A 163 12.17 -2.27 9.39
N SER A 164 13.49 -2.25 9.60
CA SER A 164 14.43 -1.82 8.56
C SER A 164 14.48 -2.81 7.40
N ALA A 165 14.87 -2.36 6.21
CA ALA A 165 14.99 -3.22 5.05
C ALA A 165 16.19 -4.18 5.18
N LEU A 166 15.94 -5.49 5.16
CA LEU A 166 16.97 -6.51 5.05
C LEU A 166 17.37 -6.72 3.60
N SER A 167 16.39 -6.78 2.70
CA SER A 167 16.58 -6.99 1.26
C SER A 167 15.42 -6.38 0.51
N THR A 168 15.71 -5.62 -0.54
CA THR A 168 14.70 -5.10 -1.48
C THR A 168 15.01 -5.60 -2.88
N GLN A 169 14.00 -6.10 -3.58
CA GLN A 169 14.13 -6.59 -4.93
C GLN A 169 12.97 -6.11 -5.81
N LYS A 170 13.28 -5.89 -7.08
CA LYS A 170 12.31 -5.55 -8.12
C LYS A 170 11.85 -6.82 -8.81
N VAL A 171 10.58 -7.18 -8.63
CA VAL A 171 9.97 -8.43 -9.11
C VAL A 171 8.97 -8.12 -10.22
N GLU A 172 9.07 -8.82 -11.35
CA GLU A 172 8.11 -8.70 -12.44
C GLU A 172 6.70 -9.12 -11.94
N TYR A 173 5.68 -8.35 -12.29
CA TYR A 173 4.28 -8.61 -11.90
C TYR A 173 3.87 -10.05 -12.19
N GLY A 174 3.27 -10.71 -11.21
CA GLY A 174 2.85 -12.11 -11.29
C GLY A 174 3.97 -13.13 -11.13
N LYS A 175 5.23 -12.70 -10.94
CA LYS A 175 6.38 -13.60 -10.68
C LYS A 175 6.65 -13.74 -9.19
N SER A 176 7.48 -14.71 -8.84
CA SER A 176 7.90 -14.99 -7.46
C SER A 176 9.04 -14.07 -7.03
N ALA A 177 8.97 -13.58 -5.80
CA ALA A 177 10.12 -12.97 -5.14
C ALA A 177 11.11 -14.05 -4.68
N VAL A 178 12.38 -13.67 -4.61
CA VAL A 178 13.45 -14.55 -4.10
C VAL A 178 13.57 -14.30 -2.59
N VAL A 179 13.37 -15.35 -1.80
CA VAL A 179 13.54 -15.26 -0.34
C VAL A 179 15.01 -15.02 -0.01
N PRO A 180 15.36 -14.02 0.85
CA PRO A 180 16.73 -13.75 1.21
C PRO A 180 17.39 -14.95 1.91
N LYS A 181 18.64 -15.24 1.58
CA LYS A 181 19.45 -16.25 2.27
C LYS A 181 19.86 -15.77 3.67
N THR A 182 19.99 -14.46 3.85
CA THR A 182 20.28 -13.86 5.15
C THR A 182 19.04 -13.90 6.02
N VAL A 183 19.18 -14.49 7.20
CA VAL A 183 18.09 -14.59 8.18
C VAL A 183 18.18 -13.41 9.16
N PRO A 184 17.08 -12.68 9.40
CA PRO A 184 17.06 -11.59 10.37
C PRO A 184 17.29 -12.15 11.78
N LYS A 185 18.01 -11.38 12.62
CA LYS A 185 18.29 -11.74 14.01
C LYS A 185 17.63 -10.72 14.92
N LYS A 186 16.75 -11.19 15.81
CA LYS A 186 16.19 -10.36 16.87
C LYS A 186 17.03 -10.57 18.14
N PRO A 187 17.57 -9.48 18.76
CA PRO A 187 18.29 -9.56 20.02
C PRO A 187 17.41 -10.15 21.13
N SER A 188 18.04 -10.89 22.04
CA SER A 188 17.39 -11.33 23.28
C SER A 188 17.07 -10.10 24.15
N ASP A 189 15.94 -10.13 24.83
CA ASP A 189 15.63 -9.20 25.90
C ASP A 189 15.93 -9.79 27.29
N GLU A 190 15.41 -9.20 28.35
CA GLU A 190 15.64 -9.63 29.72
C GLU A 190 15.17 -11.07 29.94
N TYR A 191 13.99 -11.45 29.41
CA TYR A 191 13.31 -12.72 29.72
C TYR A 191 13.40 -13.74 28.59
N TYR A 192 13.53 -13.31 27.33
CA TYR A 192 13.38 -14.18 26.17
C TYR A 192 14.57 -14.15 25.22
N THR A 193 14.80 -15.29 24.62
CA THR A 193 15.57 -15.45 23.39
C THR A 193 14.62 -15.58 22.20
N TYR A 194 15.07 -15.18 21.01
CA TYR A 194 14.24 -15.18 19.80
C TYR A 194 14.89 -15.98 18.69
N THR A 195 14.12 -16.91 18.14
CA THR A 195 14.55 -17.74 16.99
C THR A 195 13.67 -17.40 15.78
N PHE A 196 14.29 -17.17 14.65
CA PHE A 196 13.56 -16.92 13.40
C PHE A 196 12.82 -18.19 12.99
N GLU A 197 11.50 -18.09 12.74
CA GLU A 197 10.63 -19.18 12.30
C GLU A 197 10.26 -19.10 10.82
N GLY A 198 10.47 -17.96 10.18
CA GLY A 198 10.11 -17.75 8.80
C GLY A 198 9.62 -16.33 8.52
N TRP A 199 9.17 -16.14 7.31
CA TRP A 199 8.59 -14.88 6.84
C TRP A 199 7.08 -14.88 7.01
N ASP A 200 6.49 -13.68 7.12
CA ASP A 200 5.04 -13.54 7.16
C ASP A 200 4.41 -14.02 5.85
N THR A 201 3.49 -14.97 5.95
CA THR A 201 2.76 -15.57 4.83
C THR A 201 1.42 -14.90 4.54
N THR A 202 1.13 -13.76 5.19
CA THR A 202 -0.09 -12.96 4.93
C THR A 202 -0.14 -12.47 3.47
N TYR A 203 1.04 -12.29 2.86
CA TYR A 203 1.19 -11.90 1.47
C TYR A 203 1.76 -13.04 0.64
N ASP A 204 1.16 -13.29 -0.52
CA ASP A 204 1.68 -14.26 -1.47
C ASP A 204 2.85 -13.66 -2.27
N TYR A 205 4.06 -13.83 -1.78
CA TYR A 205 5.28 -13.42 -2.48
C TYR A 205 5.75 -14.42 -3.53
N THR A 206 5.02 -15.52 -3.73
CA THR A 206 5.26 -16.46 -4.85
C THR A 206 4.57 -15.98 -6.13
N LYS A 207 3.59 -15.07 -6.01
CA LYS A 207 2.89 -14.43 -7.11
C LYS A 207 2.69 -12.94 -6.79
N VAL A 208 3.74 -12.17 -6.99
CA VAL A 208 3.78 -10.75 -6.63
C VAL A 208 2.89 -9.92 -7.57
N THR A 209 1.85 -9.32 -7.04
CA THR A 209 0.91 -8.47 -7.78
C THR A 209 0.83 -7.04 -7.24
N ALA A 210 1.62 -6.72 -6.23
CA ALA A 210 1.74 -5.39 -5.63
C ALA A 210 3.10 -5.22 -4.95
N ASN A 211 3.45 -4.01 -4.56
CA ASN A 211 4.58 -3.78 -3.67
C ASN A 211 4.35 -4.46 -2.32
N LEU A 212 5.31 -5.22 -1.82
CA LEU A 212 5.21 -6.00 -0.60
C LEU A 212 6.29 -5.61 0.40
N SER A 213 5.91 -5.53 1.68
CA SER A 213 6.84 -5.45 2.82
C SER A 213 6.57 -6.67 3.71
N ILE A 214 7.53 -7.59 3.77
CA ILE A 214 7.40 -8.91 4.37
C ILE A 214 8.18 -8.93 5.68
N ALA A 215 7.46 -9.06 6.79
CA ALA A 215 8.05 -9.09 8.12
C ALA A 215 8.56 -10.50 8.50
N PRO A 216 9.61 -10.60 9.32
CA PRO A 216 10.02 -11.87 9.90
C PRO A 216 9.12 -12.28 11.06
N LYS A 217 8.94 -13.61 11.24
CA LYS A 217 8.31 -14.20 12.41
C LYS A 217 9.39 -14.78 13.32
N PHE A 218 9.23 -14.57 14.63
CA PHE A 218 10.14 -15.08 15.65
C PHE A 218 9.39 -15.85 16.73
N LYS A 219 9.95 -16.97 17.12
CA LYS A 219 9.54 -17.69 18.31
C LYS A 219 10.30 -17.14 19.53
N ALA A 220 9.54 -16.72 20.53
CA ALA A 220 10.09 -16.35 21.83
C ALA A 220 10.25 -17.60 22.69
N THR A 221 11.41 -17.78 23.28
CA THR A 221 11.71 -18.87 24.24
C THR A 221 12.16 -18.23 25.54
N LEU A 222 11.47 -18.56 26.64
CA LEU A 222 11.84 -18.09 27.99
C LEU A 222 13.23 -18.60 28.32
N LYS A 223 14.09 -17.73 28.88
CA LYS A 223 15.42 -18.10 29.28
C LYS A 223 15.38 -19.08 30.49
N PRO A 224 16.30 -20.04 30.57
CA PRO A 224 16.28 -21.09 31.59
C PRO A 224 16.27 -20.57 33.04
N GLU A 225 16.93 -19.44 33.29
CA GLU A 225 16.99 -18.78 34.59
C GLU A 225 15.63 -18.32 35.11
N TYR A 226 14.66 -18.10 34.21
CA TYR A 226 13.29 -17.71 34.57
C TYR A 226 12.28 -18.87 34.46
N ALA A 227 12.68 -20.01 33.89
CA ALA A 227 11.79 -21.17 33.71
C ALA A 227 11.49 -21.90 35.03
N ASN A 228 12.33 -21.72 36.07
CA ASN A 228 12.23 -22.44 37.36
C ASN A 228 11.73 -21.53 38.50
N ALA A 229 11.19 -20.36 38.22
CA ALA A 229 10.71 -19.38 39.21
C ALA A 229 9.21 -19.54 39.55
N GLN A 230 8.65 -20.77 39.47
CA GLN A 230 7.31 -21.12 39.95
C GLN A 230 7.37 -22.00 41.16
#